data_5e5b4a97535db0304dc3c7d195fdff73
#
_entry.id   5e5b4a97535db0304dc3c7d195fdff73
#
_cell.length_a   1.000
_cell.length_b   1.000
_cell.length_c   1.000
_cell.angle_alpha   90.00
_cell.angle_beta   90.00
_cell.angle_gamma   90.00
#
_symmetry.space_group_name_H-M   'P 1'
#
loop_
_entity.id
_entity.type
_entity.pdbx_description
1 polymer ?
#
loop_
_entity_poly.entity_id
_entity_poly.type
_entity_poly.pdbx_seq_one_letter_code
_entity_poly.pdbx_strand_id
1 'polypeptide(L)'
;MISVKKQIVVEASQQRSFRTFTDGIDRWWPREHHIGASPLERMIVEPRAGGRWYSVCKDGSEVEVGKVVAWEPPGRLVLAWQLTAAWQYDPAFSTEIEVGFFAEGPRRTRVELEHKQLERYGADAETVKKTFESDDAWAASLAAFGRAVVQPKHVMFYETTPDGLAKVPEHIAGHIARLDLFQARGTLVMAGPLLDGTGRALGIFTTRAAAEEFIREDPFVVHGVVARWTVVEWKEVLL
;
A
#
# COMPACT_ATOMS: atom_id res chain seq x y z
N MET A 1 23.42 5.36 -23.11
CA MET A 1 22.72 5.36 -21.78
C MET A 1 22.16 3.95 -21.57
N ILE A 2 22.57 3.29 -20.51
CA ILE A 2 22.09 1.94 -20.17
C ILE A 2 20.88 2.09 -19.28
N SER A 3 19.75 1.46 -19.65
CA SER A 3 18.53 1.47 -18.84
C SER A 3 17.79 0.14 -18.91
N VAL A 4 16.90 -0.08 -17.96
CA VAL A 4 15.94 -1.20 -17.91
C VAL A 4 14.55 -0.62 -17.90
N LYS A 5 13.68 -1.10 -18.80
CA LYS A 5 12.28 -0.68 -18.91
C LYS A 5 11.34 -1.84 -18.64
N LYS A 6 10.34 -1.59 -17.83
CA LYS A 6 9.22 -2.50 -17.57
C LYS A 6 7.92 -1.71 -17.59
N GLN A 7 6.83 -2.39 -17.93
CA GLN A 7 5.51 -1.75 -17.92
C GLN A 7 4.42 -2.73 -17.47
N ILE A 8 3.33 -2.19 -16.97
CA ILE A 8 2.10 -2.92 -16.66
C ILE A 8 0.89 -2.04 -17.01
N VAL A 9 -0.19 -2.67 -17.42
CA VAL A 9 -1.50 -2.02 -17.54
C VAL A 9 -2.37 -2.49 -16.40
N VAL A 10 -3.00 -1.55 -15.69
CA VAL A 10 -3.84 -1.83 -14.53
C VAL A 10 -5.25 -1.29 -14.73
N GLU A 11 -6.25 -2.00 -14.22
CA GLU A 11 -7.66 -1.63 -14.28
C GLU A 11 -8.02 -0.66 -13.13
N ALA A 12 -7.40 0.53 -13.16
CA ALA A 12 -7.61 1.59 -12.19
C ALA A 12 -7.38 2.96 -12.84
N SER A 13 -7.93 4.02 -12.24
CA SER A 13 -7.66 5.40 -12.69
C SER A 13 -6.19 5.77 -12.47
N GLN A 14 -5.70 6.74 -13.23
CA GLN A 14 -4.34 7.29 -13.09
C GLN A 14 -4.06 7.76 -11.65
N GLN A 15 -5.01 8.47 -11.05
CA GLN A 15 -4.93 8.96 -9.67
C GLN A 15 -4.76 7.82 -8.67
N ARG A 16 -5.58 6.75 -8.80
CA ARG A 16 -5.48 5.58 -7.94
C ARG A 16 -4.17 4.84 -8.14
N SER A 17 -3.74 4.67 -9.39
CA SER A 17 -2.47 4.02 -9.72
C SER A 17 -1.29 4.75 -9.09
N PHE A 18 -1.24 6.08 -9.23
CA PHE A 18 -0.21 6.92 -8.61
C PHE A 18 -0.21 6.76 -7.08
N ARG A 19 -1.36 6.95 -6.42
CA ARG A 19 -1.46 6.83 -4.96
C ARG A 19 -1.11 5.43 -4.45
N THR A 20 -1.56 4.38 -5.13
CA THR A 20 -1.20 3.02 -4.73
C THR A 20 0.30 2.77 -4.87
N PHE A 21 0.91 3.31 -5.93
CA PHE A 21 2.35 3.17 -6.17
C PHE A 21 3.17 3.90 -5.10
N THR A 22 2.73 5.08 -4.68
CA THR A 22 3.44 5.99 -3.77
C THR A 22 3.02 5.83 -2.30
N ASP A 23 1.87 6.40 -1.90
CA ASP A 23 1.38 6.36 -0.51
C ASP A 23 1.12 4.92 -0.03
N GLY A 24 0.77 4.04 -0.97
CA GLY A 24 0.53 2.63 -0.75
C GLY A 24 1.74 1.72 -0.96
N ILE A 25 2.95 2.24 -1.12
CA ILE A 25 4.14 1.45 -1.47
C ILE A 25 4.37 0.27 -0.53
N ASP A 26 4.14 0.46 0.75
CA ASP A 26 4.28 -0.58 1.75
C ASP A 26 3.38 -1.81 1.54
N ARG A 27 2.25 -1.66 0.84
CA ARG A 27 1.29 -2.74 0.60
C ARG A 27 1.72 -3.70 -0.51
N TRP A 28 2.62 -3.25 -1.39
CA TRP A 28 2.99 -4.02 -2.56
C TRP A 28 4.50 -4.23 -2.72
N TRP A 29 5.35 -3.44 -2.05
CA TRP A 29 6.79 -3.63 -2.11
C TRP A 29 7.16 -5.02 -1.60
N PRO A 30 7.93 -5.82 -2.37
CA PRO A 30 8.32 -7.17 -1.95
C PRO A 30 9.14 -7.12 -0.66
N ARG A 31 8.73 -7.90 0.34
CA ARG A 31 9.34 -7.84 1.69
C ARG A 31 10.80 -8.28 1.71
N GLU A 32 11.19 -9.09 0.74
CA GLU A 32 12.58 -9.54 0.52
C GLU A 32 13.47 -8.47 -0.14
N HIS A 33 12.89 -7.44 -0.75
CA HIS A 33 13.62 -6.37 -1.43
C HIS A 33 13.95 -5.23 -0.44
N HIS A 34 14.84 -5.52 0.50
CA HIS A 34 15.39 -4.51 1.41
C HIS A 34 16.85 -4.79 1.73
N ILE A 35 17.57 -3.82 2.27
CA ILE A 35 18.99 -3.90 2.62
C ILE A 35 19.25 -3.82 4.13
N GLY A 36 18.19 -3.76 4.94
CA GLY A 36 18.30 -3.74 6.40
C GLY A 36 18.73 -5.10 6.97
N ALA A 37 19.44 -5.08 8.10
CA ALA A 37 19.87 -6.29 8.80
C ALA A 37 18.69 -7.05 9.46
N SER A 38 17.62 -6.34 9.82
CA SER A 38 16.39 -6.91 10.37
C SER A 38 15.29 -6.93 9.28
N PRO A 39 14.30 -7.85 9.34
CA PRO A 39 13.24 -7.93 8.34
C PRO A 39 12.49 -6.61 8.14
N LEU A 40 12.08 -6.35 6.90
CA LEU A 40 11.31 -5.17 6.53
C LEU A 40 9.96 -5.14 7.27
N GLU A 41 9.67 -4.04 7.97
CA GLU A 41 8.36 -3.75 8.54
C GLU A 41 7.56 -2.83 7.61
N ARG A 42 8.18 -1.72 7.15
CA ARG A 42 7.53 -0.76 6.25
C ARG A 42 8.49 -0.20 5.21
N MET A 43 7.98 0.05 4.00
CA MET A 43 8.65 0.85 2.96
C MET A 43 7.94 2.20 2.85
N ILE A 44 8.71 3.29 2.78
CA ILE A 44 8.17 4.66 2.83
C ILE A 44 8.81 5.50 1.73
N VAL A 45 7.96 6.26 1.01
CA VAL A 45 8.36 7.33 0.10
C VAL A 45 7.67 8.61 0.56
N GLU A 46 8.44 9.63 0.97
CA GLU A 46 7.88 10.91 1.39
C GLU A 46 7.28 11.67 0.19
N PRO A 47 6.05 12.21 0.28
CA PRO A 47 5.29 12.72 -0.86
C PRO A 47 5.71 14.13 -1.29
N ARG A 48 6.97 14.37 -1.57
CA ARG A 48 7.51 15.67 -2.03
C ARG A 48 8.88 15.51 -2.70
N ALA A 49 9.22 16.42 -3.60
CA ALA A 49 10.57 16.53 -4.11
C ALA A 49 11.57 16.79 -2.95
N GLY A 50 12.72 16.13 -2.98
CA GLY A 50 13.69 16.11 -1.89
C GLY A 50 13.31 15.21 -0.71
N GLY A 51 12.15 14.57 -0.72
CA GLY A 51 11.71 13.61 0.28
C GLY A 51 12.58 12.35 0.30
N ARG A 52 12.56 11.65 1.42
CA ARG A 52 13.30 10.40 1.62
C ARG A 52 12.55 9.22 0.97
N TRP A 53 13.31 8.23 0.52
CA TRP A 53 12.85 6.89 0.24
C TRP A 53 13.63 5.92 1.11
N TYR A 54 12.95 5.25 2.04
CA TYR A 54 13.60 4.45 3.06
C TYR A 54 12.71 3.29 3.55
N SER A 55 13.34 2.32 4.18
CA SER A 55 12.68 1.22 4.88
C SER A 55 12.78 1.39 6.40
N VAL A 56 11.74 0.93 7.10
CA VAL A 56 11.75 0.71 8.56
C VAL A 56 11.78 -0.79 8.79
N CYS A 57 12.73 -1.26 9.58
CA CYS A 57 12.88 -2.67 9.93
C CYS A 57 12.14 -3.01 11.23
N LYS A 58 11.90 -4.29 11.51
CA LYS A 58 11.19 -4.75 12.72
C LYS A 58 11.87 -4.40 14.05
N ASP A 59 13.17 -4.15 14.02
CA ASP A 59 13.93 -3.66 15.18
C ASP A 59 13.85 -2.13 15.36
N GLY A 60 13.07 -1.43 14.51
CA GLY A 60 12.92 0.01 14.51
C GLY A 60 14.02 0.76 13.77
N SER A 61 15.02 0.09 13.22
CA SER A 61 16.06 0.76 12.42
C SER A 61 15.50 1.28 11.10
N GLU A 62 15.96 2.47 10.69
CA GLU A 62 15.66 3.04 9.38
C GLU A 62 16.85 2.85 8.45
N VAL A 63 16.59 2.49 7.19
CA VAL A 63 17.61 2.28 6.18
C VAL A 63 17.22 3.01 4.91
N GLU A 64 18.06 3.96 4.50
CA GLU A 64 17.86 4.74 3.28
C GLU A 64 18.01 3.87 2.04
N VAL A 65 17.18 4.13 1.04
CA VAL A 65 17.24 3.57 -0.31
C VAL A 65 17.58 4.66 -1.32
N GLY A 66 17.06 5.88 -1.08
CA GLY A 66 17.26 6.99 -1.97
C GLY A 66 16.42 8.22 -1.63
N LYS A 67 16.11 9.01 -2.66
CA LYS A 67 15.35 10.27 -2.52
C LYS A 67 14.35 10.45 -3.64
N VAL A 68 13.30 11.21 -3.37
CA VAL A 68 12.38 11.70 -4.38
C VAL A 68 13.01 12.85 -5.14
N VAL A 69 13.20 12.71 -6.44
CA VAL A 69 13.72 13.75 -7.35
C VAL A 69 12.57 14.61 -7.89
N ALA A 70 11.51 13.96 -8.35
CA ALA A 70 10.30 14.65 -8.82
C ALA A 70 9.04 13.95 -8.29
N TRP A 71 8.07 14.76 -7.88
CA TRP A 71 6.76 14.33 -7.39
C TRP A 71 5.68 15.11 -8.14
N GLU A 72 5.12 14.49 -9.17
CA GLU A 72 4.21 15.14 -10.13
C GLU A 72 2.91 14.33 -10.28
N PRO A 73 2.06 14.30 -9.24
CA PRO A 73 0.82 13.55 -9.29
C PRO A 73 -0.17 14.14 -10.31
N PRO A 74 -0.98 13.32 -10.96
CA PRO A 74 -0.97 11.86 -10.90
C PRO A 74 -0.11 11.20 -11.98
N GLY A 75 0.75 11.97 -12.69
CA GLY A 75 1.38 11.55 -13.92
C GLY A 75 2.78 10.98 -13.81
N ARG A 76 3.58 11.43 -12.84
CA ARG A 76 5.02 11.12 -12.85
C ARG A 76 5.63 11.12 -11.45
N LEU A 77 6.54 10.16 -11.22
CA LEU A 77 7.43 10.06 -10.07
C LEU A 77 8.85 9.83 -10.56
N VAL A 78 9.83 10.51 -9.97
CA VAL A 78 11.25 10.22 -10.21
C VAL A 78 11.94 10.01 -8.86
N LEU A 79 12.65 8.90 -8.74
CA LEU A 79 13.41 8.51 -7.56
C LEU A 79 14.89 8.41 -7.89
N ALA A 80 15.73 8.94 -7.03
CA ALA A 80 17.15 8.62 -6.99
C ALA A 80 17.33 7.28 -6.28
N TRP A 81 17.92 6.32 -6.97
CA TRP A 81 18.32 5.04 -6.41
C TRP A 81 19.76 5.14 -5.96
N GLN A 82 20.00 5.11 -4.66
CA GLN A 82 21.30 5.34 -4.05
C GLN A 82 21.92 4.08 -3.46
N LEU A 83 21.71 2.93 -4.12
CA LEU A 83 22.33 1.67 -3.74
C LEU A 83 23.44 1.30 -4.74
N THR A 84 24.62 0.96 -4.22
CA THR A 84 25.75 0.46 -4.99
C THR A 84 25.47 -0.95 -5.56
N ALA A 85 26.37 -1.46 -6.40
CA ALA A 85 26.30 -2.85 -6.89
C ALA A 85 26.38 -3.91 -5.78
N ALA A 86 26.93 -3.55 -4.62
CA ALA A 86 26.98 -4.39 -3.42
C ALA A 86 25.74 -4.24 -2.53
N TRP A 87 24.67 -3.57 -3.02
CA TRP A 87 23.41 -3.31 -2.28
C TRP A 87 23.62 -2.54 -0.98
N GLN A 88 24.56 -1.63 -0.98
CA GLN A 88 24.85 -0.74 0.14
C GLN A 88 24.41 0.68 -0.22
N TYR A 89 23.79 1.38 0.75
CA TYR A 89 23.46 2.78 0.60
C TYR A 89 24.70 3.65 0.54
N ASP A 90 24.79 4.48 -0.49
CA ASP A 90 25.82 5.49 -0.66
C ASP A 90 25.18 6.80 -1.14
N PRO A 91 25.15 7.87 -0.31
CA PRO A 91 24.56 9.16 -0.68
C PRO A 91 25.30 9.87 -1.83
N ALA A 92 26.55 9.49 -2.12
CA ALA A 92 27.34 10.04 -3.23
C ALA A 92 27.05 9.31 -4.56
N PHE A 93 26.46 8.11 -4.51
CA PHE A 93 26.06 7.33 -5.67
C PHE A 93 24.57 7.54 -5.98
N SER A 94 24.23 7.60 -7.27
CA SER A 94 22.82 7.65 -7.68
C SER A 94 22.63 7.18 -9.12
N THR A 95 21.64 6.34 -9.33
CA THR A 95 20.96 6.12 -10.60
C THR A 95 19.53 6.64 -10.51
N GLU A 96 18.76 6.62 -11.58
CA GLU A 96 17.43 7.23 -11.62
C GLU A 96 16.34 6.20 -11.98
N ILE A 97 15.27 6.19 -11.22
CA ILE A 97 14.06 5.44 -11.53
C ILE A 97 12.96 6.44 -11.86
N GLU A 98 12.50 6.43 -13.10
CA GLU A 98 11.33 7.20 -13.52
C GLU A 98 10.13 6.29 -13.66
N VAL A 99 9.00 6.72 -13.10
CA VAL A 99 7.71 6.01 -13.20
C VAL A 99 6.68 6.96 -13.79
N GLY A 100 6.22 6.63 -15.00
CA GLY A 100 5.16 7.35 -15.70
C GLY A 100 3.82 6.64 -15.57
N PHE A 101 2.76 7.40 -15.35
CA PHE A 101 1.38 6.90 -15.27
C PHE A 101 0.57 7.52 -16.39
N PHE A 102 0.11 6.72 -17.35
CA PHE A 102 -0.57 7.17 -18.55
C PHE A 102 -2.00 6.67 -18.58
N ALA A 103 -2.97 7.59 -18.46
CA ALA A 103 -4.38 7.23 -18.55
C ALA A 103 -4.72 6.74 -19.97
N GLU A 104 -5.20 5.50 -20.08
CA GLU A 104 -5.73 4.92 -21.34
C GLU A 104 -7.26 4.84 -21.32
N GLY A 105 -7.87 5.36 -20.25
CA GLY A 105 -9.30 5.42 -20.03
C GLY A 105 -9.61 5.77 -18.56
N PRO A 106 -10.88 5.97 -18.22
CA PRO A 106 -11.25 6.37 -16.85
C PRO A 106 -10.81 5.39 -15.77
N ARG A 107 -10.68 4.10 -16.14
CA ARG A 107 -10.34 2.99 -15.23
C ARG A 107 -9.22 2.11 -15.78
N ARG A 108 -8.38 2.67 -16.64
CA ARG A 108 -7.28 1.95 -17.25
C ARG A 108 -6.06 2.86 -17.29
N THR A 109 -4.97 2.40 -16.73
CA THR A 109 -3.70 3.15 -16.66
C THR A 109 -2.56 2.24 -17.07
N ARG A 110 -1.74 2.71 -17.99
CA ARG A 110 -0.45 2.12 -18.32
C ARG A 110 0.61 2.76 -17.41
N VAL A 111 1.34 1.93 -16.68
CA VAL A 111 2.43 2.35 -15.79
C VAL A 111 3.74 1.86 -16.40
N GLU A 112 4.64 2.80 -16.66
CA GLU A 112 5.98 2.53 -17.19
C GLU A 112 7.02 2.87 -16.13
N LEU A 113 7.93 1.94 -15.89
CA LEU A 113 9.09 2.14 -15.03
C LEU A 113 10.35 2.04 -15.89
N GLU A 114 11.20 3.05 -15.81
CA GLU A 114 12.53 3.04 -16.41
C GLU A 114 13.59 3.31 -15.35
N HIS A 115 14.50 2.33 -15.14
CA HIS A 115 15.69 2.50 -14.32
C HIS A 115 16.84 2.92 -15.23
N LYS A 116 17.26 4.17 -15.13
CA LYS A 116 18.20 4.86 -16.03
C LYS A 116 19.59 4.98 -15.43
N GLN A 117 20.53 5.39 -16.27
CA GLN A 117 21.91 5.74 -15.87
C GLN A 117 22.67 4.56 -15.25
N LEU A 118 22.37 3.33 -15.66
CA LEU A 118 23.04 2.14 -15.12
C LEU A 118 24.53 2.09 -15.48
N GLU A 119 24.98 2.84 -16.48
CA GLU A 119 26.42 3.02 -16.76
C GLU A 119 27.21 3.59 -15.57
N ARG A 120 26.56 4.22 -14.60
CA ARG A 120 27.19 4.72 -13.38
C ARG A 120 27.74 3.61 -12.47
N TYR A 121 27.26 2.38 -12.63
CA TYR A 121 27.85 1.22 -11.95
C TYR A 121 29.23 0.80 -12.49
N GLY A 122 29.74 1.48 -13.54
CA GLY A 122 31.05 1.21 -14.09
C GLY A 122 31.20 -0.23 -14.61
N ALA A 123 32.17 -0.97 -14.09
CA ALA A 123 32.41 -2.35 -14.49
C ALA A 123 31.24 -3.29 -14.18
N ASP A 124 30.41 -3.00 -13.18
CA ASP A 124 29.28 -3.80 -12.77
C ASP A 124 27.98 -3.51 -13.57
N ALA A 125 28.00 -2.52 -14.48
CA ALA A 125 26.80 -2.03 -15.16
C ALA A 125 25.99 -3.11 -15.86
N GLU A 126 26.65 -4.00 -16.60
CA GLU A 126 25.98 -5.11 -17.31
C GLU A 126 25.43 -6.18 -16.36
N THR A 127 26.11 -6.47 -15.27
CA THR A 127 25.66 -7.40 -14.23
C THR A 127 24.42 -6.88 -13.53
N VAL A 128 24.46 -5.60 -13.10
CA VAL A 128 23.34 -4.92 -12.44
C VAL A 128 22.14 -4.79 -13.38
N LYS A 129 22.39 -4.46 -14.66
CA LYS A 129 21.33 -4.42 -15.67
C LYS A 129 20.62 -5.77 -15.79
N LYS A 130 21.35 -6.88 -15.90
CA LYS A 130 20.78 -8.24 -15.95
C LYS A 130 19.95 -8.55 -14.69
N THR A 131 20.42 -8.13 -13.52
CA THR A 131 19.65 -8.26 -12.27
C THR A 131 18.33 -7.54 -12.34
N PHE A 132 18.31 -6.26 -12.76
CA PHE A 132 17.06 -5.49 -12.87
C PHE A 132 16.14 -5.93 -14.03
N GLU A 133 16.69 -6.59 -15.06
CA GLU A 133 15.92 -7.16 -16.17
C GLU A 133 15.25 -8.48 -15.80
N SER A 134 15.73 -9.18 -14.76
CA SER A 134 15.19 -10.47 -14.35
C SER A 134 13.72 -10.37 -13.95
N ASP A 135 13.00 -11.49 -14.00
CA ASP A 135 11.58 -11.56 -13.66
C ASP A 135 11.33 -11.30 -12.17
N ASP A 136 12.32 -11.57 -11.31
CA ASP A 136 12.24 -11.38 -9.85
C ASP A 136 12.50 -9.92 -9.38
N ALA A 137 12.89 -9.02 -10.30
CA ALA A 137 13.21 -7.62 -9.99
C ALA A 137 12.02 -6.68 -10.28
N TRP A 138 12.21 -5.71 -11.19
CA TRP A 138 11.17 -4.72 -11.49
C TRP A 138 9.89 -5.34 -12.06
N ALA A 139 9.98 -6.47 -12.76
CA ALA A 139 8.79 -7.17 -13.25
C ALA A 139 7.94 -7.71 -12.08
N ALA A 140 8.55 -8.37 -11.10
CA ALA A 140 7.86 -8.84 -9.90
C ALA A 140 7.26 -7.69 -9.07
N SER A 141 8.02 -6.59 -8.92
CA SER A 141 7.57 -5.38 -8.21
C SER A 141 6.34 -4.76 -8.87
N LEU A 142 6.35 -4.60 -10.21
CA LEU A 142 5.18 -4.10 -10.95
C LEU A 142 4.00 -5.06 -10.90
N ALA A 143 4.23 -6.37 -10.93
CA ALA A 143 3.16 -7.36 -10.77
C ALA A 143 2.53 -7.29 -9.37
N ALA A 144 3.33 -7.12 -8.31
CA ALA A 144 2.84 -6.92 -6.95
C ALA A 144 2.03 -5.62 -6.81
N PHE A 145 2.52 -4.52 -7.38
CA PHE A 145 1.78 -3.27 -7.51
C PHE A 145 0.44 -3.47 -8.25
N GLY A 146 0.45 -4.16 -9.39
CA GLY A 146 -0.77 -4.44 -10.17
C GLY A 146 -1.83 -5.19 -9.37
N ARG A 147 -1.42 -6.16 -8.53
CA ARG A 147 -2.33 -6.83 -7.59
C ARG A 147 -2.87 -5.87 -6.52
N ALA A 148 -2.02 -5.02 -5.95
CA ALA A 148 -2.41 -4.08 -4.90
C ALA A 148 -3.38 -3.02 -5.37
N VAL A 149 -3.21 -2.50 -6.60
CA VAL A 149 -4.05 -1.43 -7.15
C VAL A 149 -5.48 -1.87 -7.43
N VAL A 150 -5.69 -3.18 -7.68
CA VAL A 150 -7.02 -3.76 -7.97
C VAL A 150 -7.58 -4.60 -6.83
N GLN A 151 -6.89 -4.68 -5.69
CA GLN A 151 -7.37 -5.46 -4.54
C GLN A 151 -8.77 -5.00 -4.12
N PRO A 152 -9.72 -5.93 -3.99
CA PRO A 152 -11.03 -5.60 -3.46
C PRO A 152 -10.93 -5.19 -1.99
N LYS A 153 -11.86 -4.36 -1.55
CA LYS A 153 -12.13 -4.12 -0.13
C LYS A 153 -13.09 -5.18 0.40
N HIS A 154 -13.22 -5.23 1.70
CA HIS A 154 -14.16 -6.13 2.38
C HIS A 154 -15.10 -5.30 3.23
N VAL A 155 -16.38 -5.34 2.89
CA VAL A 155 -17.40 -4.61 3.64
C VAL A 155 -18.00 -5.54 4.68
N MET A 156 -17.83 -5.15 5.93
CA MET A 156 -18.50 -5.74 7.08
C MET A 156 -19.84 -5.04 7.28
N PHE A 157 -20.90 -5.80 7.45
CA PHE A 157 -22.19 -5.30 7.89
C PHE A 157 -22.52 -5.84 9.27
N TYR A 158 -23.02 -4.98 10.13
CA TYR A 158 -23.59 -5.31 11.43
C TYR A 158 -25.11 -5.08 11.39
N GLU A 159 -25.83 -6.00 11.97
CA GLU A 159 -27.27 -5.93 12.20
C GLU A 159 -27.53 -6.06 13.69
N THR A 160 -28.28 -5.13 14.26
CA THR A 160 -28.66 -5.13 15.67
C THR A 160 -30.14 -5.47 15.85
N THR A 161 -30.53 -5.73 17.08
CA THR A 161 -31.94 -5.80 17.51
C THR A 161 -32.23 -4.66 18.49
N PRO A 162 -33.50 -4.35 18.79
CA PRO A 162 -33.84 -3.36 19.83
C PRO A 162 -33.16 -3.65 21.18
N ASP A 163 -33.11 -4.91 21.59
CA ASP A 163 -32.44 -5.34 22.84
C ASP A 163 -30.92 -5.17 22.73
N GLY A 164 -30.34 -5.41 21.57
CA GLY A 164 -28.93 -5.17 21.30
C GLY A 164 -28.59 -3.67 21.37
N LEU A 165 -29.42 -2.82 20.74
CA LEU A 165 -29.23 -1.36 20.78
C LEU A 165 -29.27 -0.80 22.21
N ALA A 166 -30.08 -1.37 23.09
CA ALA A 166 -30.13 -0.96 24.51
C ALA A 166 -28.80 -1.17 25.26
N LYS A 167 -27.94 -2.10 24.78
CA LYS A 167 -26.61 -2.39 25.38
C LYS A 167 -25.48 -1.49 24.84
N VAL A 168 -25.72 -0.71 23.78
CA VAL A 168 -24.72 0.15 23.15
C VAL A 168 -24.00 1.04 24.16
N PRO A 169 -24.69 1.77 25.09
CA PRO A 169 -24.02 2.68 25.99
C PRO A 169 -22.96 2.00 26.89
N GLU A 170 -23.17 0.74 27.24
CA GLU A 170 -22.24 -0.02 28.09
C GLU A 170 -20.97 -0.44 27.37
N HIS A 171 -21.05 -0.71 26.06
CA HIS A 171 -19.95 -1.31 25.29
C HIS A 171 -19.31 -0.39 24.26
N ILE A 172 -19.85 0.84 24.06
CA ILE A 172 -19.42 1.78 23.01
C ILE A 172 -17.96 2.19 23.15
N ALA A 173 -17.47 2.40 24.37
CA ALA A 173 -16.09 2.84 24.57
C ALA A 173 -15.07 1.78 24.11
N GLY A 174 -15.31 0.52 24.39
CA GLY A 174 -14.46 -0.58 23.94
C GLY A 174 -14.55 -0.80 22.43
N HIS A 175 -15.75 -0.64 21.85
CA HIS A 175 -15.94 -0.70 20.40
C HIS A 175 -15.17 0.42 19.67
N ILE A 176 -15.25 1.67 20.15
CA ILE A 176 -14.50 2.80 19.56
C ILE A 176 -12.99 2.55 19.67
N ALA A 177 -12.49 2.15 20.83
CA ALA A 177 -11.06 1.85 20.98
C ALA A 177 -10.56 0.79 20.00
N ARG A 178 -11.41 -0.19 19.66
CA ARG A 178 -11.09 -1.20 18.67
C ARG A 178 -11.12 -0.63 17.22
N LEU A 179 -12.08 0.24 16.91
CA LEU A 179 -12.10 0.96 15.62
C LEU A 179 -10.80 1.76 15.45
N ASP A 180 -10.40 2.53 16.46
CA ASP A 180 -9.18 3.36 16.44
C ASP A 180 -7.92 2.49 16.22
N LEU A 181 -7.84 1.34 16.90
CA LEU A 181 -6.74 0.39 16.75
C LEU A 181 -6.61 -0.09 15.29
N PHE A 182 -7.70 -0.51 14.66
CA PHE A 182 -7.68 -1.02 13.29
C PHE A 182 -7.48 0.09 12.26
N GLN A 183 -7.96 1.30 12.53
CA GLN A 183 -7.67 2.48 11.73
C GLN A 183 -6.18 2.84 11.80
N ALA A 184 -5.59 2.88 12.99
CA ALA A 184 -4.16 3.14 13.18
C ALA A 184 -3.26 2.10 12.50
N ARG A 185 -3.69 0.83 12.42
CA ARG A 185 -3.03 -0.23 11.64
C ARG A 185 -3.20 -0.07 10.13
N GLY A 186 -4.03 0.86 9.65
CA GLY A 186 -4.36 1.05 8.24
C GLY A 186 -5.19 -0.09 7.62
N THR A 187 -5.78 -0.95 8.44
CA THR A 187 -6.60 -2.10 7.99
C THR A 187 -8.09 -1.79 7.95
N LEU A 188 -8.57 -0.84 8.76
CA LEU A 188 -9.91 -0.27 8.68
C LEU A 188 -9.86 1.05 7.91
N VAL A 189 -10.62 1.15 6.83
CA VAL A 189 -10.66 2.33 5.94
C VAL A 189 -11.69 3.34 6.41
N MET A 190 -12.90 2.87 6.75
CA MET A 190 -14.01 3.65 7.30
C MET A 190 -15.01 2.74 8.00
N ALA A 191 -15.74 3.29 8.96
CA ALA A 191 -16.84 2.60 9.63
C ALA A 191 -17.87 3.61 10.14
N GLY A 192 -19.11 3.14 10.32
CA GLY A 192 -20.15 3.95 10.94
C GLY A 192 -21.54 3.33 10.84
N PRO A 193 -22.50 3.85 11.63
CA PRO A 193 -23.88 3.44 11.56
C PRO A 193 -24.57 3.96 10.30
N LEU A 194 -25.55 3.21 9.80
CA LEU A 194 -26.49 3.69 8.80
C LEU A 194 -27.55 4.57 9.47
N LEU A 195 -27.82 5.73 8.88
CA LEU A 195 -28.77 6.72 9.45
C LEU A 195 -30.20 6.47 8.97
N ASP A 196 -30.54 5.22 8.64
CA ASP A 196 -31.87 4.80 8.16
C ASP A 196 -32.80 4.29 9.26
N GLY A 197 -32.37 4.37 10.52
CA GLY A 197 -33.15 3.92 11.69
C GLY A 197 -33.21 2.39 11.86
N THR A 198 -32.49 1.62 11.05
CA THR A 198 -32.51 0.14 11.11
C THR A 198 -31.57 -0.45 12.17
N GLY A 199 -30.72 0.39 12.78
CA GLY A 199 -29.69 -0.09 13.70
C GLY A 199 -28.54 -0.85 13.04
N ARG A 200 -28.42 -0.74 11.70
CA ARG A 200 -27.33 -1.35 10.95
C ARG A 200 -26.11 -0.44 10.94
N ALA A 201 -24.94 -1.06 10.83
CA ALA A 201 -23.66 -0.35 10.64
C ALA A 201 -22.81 -1.08 9.58
N LEU A 202 -21.84 -0.37 9.01
CA LEU A 202 -20.86 -0.97 8.12
C LEU A 202 -19.44 -0.56 8.50
N GLY A 203 -18.48 -1.44 8.14
CA GLY A 203 -17.06 -1.15 8.19
C GLY A 203 -16.40 -1.64 6.89
N ILE A 204 -15.48 -0.84 6.34
CA ILE A 204 -14.73 -1.19 5.13
C ILE A 204 -13.29 -1.51 5.53
N PHE A 205 -12.87 -2.74 5.26
CA PHE A 205 -11.55 -3.25 5.58
C PHE A 205 -10.71 -3.52 4.32
N THR A 206 -9.40 -3.47 4.48
CA THR A 206 -8.45 -3.76 3.39
C THR A 206 -8.38 -5.26 3.06
N THR A 207 -8.68 -6.14 4.02
CA THR A 207 -8.70 -7.60 3.83
C THR A 207 -9.86 -8.24 4.60
N ARG A 208 -10.31 -9.41 4.15
CA ARG A 208 -11.28 -10.24 4.88
C ARG A 208 -10.77 -10.65 6.25
N ALA A 209 -9.51 -11.05 6.33
CA ALA A 209 -8.88 -11.47 7.59
C ALA A 209 -8.90 -10.35 8.64
N ALA A 210 -8.63 -9.10 8.26
CA ALA A 210 -8.71 -7.96 9.16
C ALA A 210 -10.14 -7.69 9.66
N ALA A 211 -11.15 -7.84 8.78
CA ALA A 211 -12.56 -7.71 9.19
C ALA A 211 -12.95 -8.81 10.18
N GLU A 212 -12.57 -10.05 9.92
CA GLU A 212 -12.88 -11.18 10.80
C GLU A 212 -12.11 -11.12 12.13
N GLU A 213 -10.85 -10.63 12.13
CA GLU A 213 -10.10 -10.35 13.36
C GLU A 213 -10.80 -9.26 14.19
N PHE A 214 -11.25 -8.17 13.53
CA PHE A 214 -12.01 -7.11 14.19
C PHE A 214 -13.27 -7.66 14.86
N ILE A 215 -14.09 -8.41 14.13
CA ILE A 215 -15.37 -8.96 14.59
C ILE A 215 -15.19 -9.88 15.81
N ARG A 216 -14.17 -10.74 15.79
CA ARG A 216 -13.96 -11.78 16.79
C ARG A 216 -13.88 -11.25 18.22
N GLU A 217 -13.31 -10.07 18.40
CA GLU A 217 -13.06 -9.49 19.74
C GLU A 217 -13.77 -8.12 19.91
N ASP A 218 -14.65 -7.74 18.97
CA ASP A 218 -15.40 -6.50 19.11
C ASP A 218 -16.40 -6.62 20.26
N PRO A 219 -16.35 -5.72 21.27
CA PRO A 219 -17.31 -5.73 22.37
C PRO A 219 -18.77 -5.75 21.93
N PHE A 220 -19.11 -5.14 20.82
CA PHE A 220 -20.47 -5.19 20.30
C PHE A 220 -20.90 -6.59 19.85
N VAL A 221 -19.99 -7.40 19.35
CA VAL A 221 -20.25 -8.79 18.98
C VAL A 221 -20.24 -9.68 20.22
N VAL A 222 -19.20 -9.53 21.05
CA VAL A 222 -19.00 -10.37 22.26
C VAL A 222 -20.13 -10.24 23.27
N HIS A 223 -20.71 -9.04 23.42
CA HIS A 223 -21.78 -8.78 24.39
C HIS A 223 -23.20 -8.75 23.77
N GLY A 224 -23.33 -9.15 22.49
CA GLY A 224 -24.64 -9.30 21.84
C GLY A 224 -25.35 -7.97 21.58
N VAL A 225 -24.63 -6.88 21.31
CA VAL A 225 -25.15 -5.68 20.66
C VAL A 225 -25.46 -6.02 19.21
N VAL A 226 -24.53 -6.69 18.54
CA VAL A 226 -24.67 -7.20 17.17
C VAL A 226 -25.31 -8.59 17.22
N ALA A 227 -26.46 -8.74 16.56
CA ALA A 227 -27.16 -10.01 16.46
C ALA A 227 -26.65 -10.84 15.26
N ARG A 228 -26.24 -10.17 14.19
CA ARG A 228 -25.73 -10.79 12.98
C ARG A 228 -24.69 -9.91 12.31
N TRP A 229 -23.70 -10.56 11.70
CA TRP A 229 -22.74 -9.87 10.85
C TRP A 229 -22.47 -10.65 9.58
N THR A 230 -22.04 -9.93 8.54
CA THR A 230 -21.57 -10.50 7.28
C THR A 230 -20.35 -9.73 6.78
N VAL A 231 -19.48 -10.42 6.04
CA VAL A 231 -18.34 -9.80 5.35
C VAL A 231 -18.42 -10.18 3.88
N VAL A 232 -18.54 -9.16 3.02
CA VAL A 232 -18.62 -9.34 1.57
C VAL A 232 -17.45 -8.67 0.89
N GLU A 233 -16.98 -9.28 -0.18
CA GLU A 233 -15.98 -8.67 -1.05
C GLU A 233 -16.63 -7.55 -1.86
N TRP A 234 -15.95 -6.40 -1.92
CA TRP A 234 -16.44 -5.22 -2.62
C TRP A 234 -15.37 -4.66 -3.53
N LYS A 235 -15.69 -4.56 -4.82
CA LYS A 235 -14.82 -3.93 -5.80
C LYS A 235 -15.10 -2.44 -5.84
N GLU A 236 -14.15 -1.65 -5.34
CA GLU A 236 -14.17 -0.20 -5.46
C GLU A 236 -14.02 0.21 -6.92
N VAL A 237 -14.93 1.04 -7.43
CA VAL A 237 -14.94 1.45 -8.84
C VAL A 237 -14.72 2.94 -9.04
N LEU A 238 -14.85 3.74 -7.99
CA LEU A 238 -14.61 5.19 -7.98
C LEU A 238 -13.72 5.54 -6.78
N LEU A 239 -12.72 6.37 -7.01
CA LEU A 239 -11.91 7.07 -6.02
C LEU A 239 -11.76 8.52 -6.45
#